data_50355dc60114979183f564e3b67197b7
#
_entry.id   50355dc60114979183f564e3b67197b7
#
_cell.length_a   1.000
_cell.length_b   1.000
_cell.length_c   1.000
_cell.angle_alpha   90.00
_cell.angle_beta   90.00
_cell.angle_gamma   90.00
#
_symmetry.space_group_name_H-M   'P 1'
#
loop_
_entity.id
_entity.type
_entity.pdbx_description
1 polymer ?
#
loop_
_entity_poly.entity_id
_entity_poly.type
_entity_poly.pdbx_seq_one_letter_code
_entity_poly.pdbx_strand_id
1 'polypeptide(L)'
;MEDTENATYGSADNGISSFSAEDGHRSADTATGGSLLTSGEAESDASTRTADSAKIIYTANLTLETRDYDTARAALDAALSDADGYMESSSEYTNTDSTRSVSLTLRVPQDSYKSFLAAAAQSGSVTYQNQQAEDVTTRYMDTEARLASLTAQRTRLQELQAQADTLADLLEIESSLSDVQYQIESWQSQMDWYSNQVSCCTVYITLN
;
A
#
# COMPACT_ATOMS: atom_id res chain seq x y z
N MET A 1 -30.06 20.00 47.56
CA MET A 1 -28.92 20.88 47.82
C MET A 1 -27.92 20.45 46.78
N GLU A 2 -28.02 21.03 45.58
CA GLU A 2 -27.31 22.22 45.10
C GLU A 2 -25.81 21.93 45.03
N ASP A 3 -25.10 22.07 43.90
CA ASP A 3 -25.13 23.11 42.91
C ASP A 3 -24.60 22.63 41.56
N THR A 4 -25.21 23.17 40.53
CA THR A 4 -24.80 23.23 39.13
C THR A 4 -23.71 24.27 38.94
N GLU A 5 -22.60 23.93 38.24
CA GLU A 5 -21.79 24.97 37.62
C GLU A 5 -21.57 24.70 36.13
N ASN A 6 -22.15 25.60 35.40
CA ASN A 6 -22.18 25.79 33.96
C ASN A 6 -20.94 26.61 33.54
N ALA A 7 -20.05 26.05 32.74
CA ALA A 7 -18.96 26.79 32.12
C ALA A 7 -19.19 26.95 30.62
N THR A 8 -19.62 28.18 30.28
CA THR A 8 -19.77 28.71 28.94
C THR A 8 -18.39 28.95 28.29
N TYR A 9 -18.14 28.33 27.12
CA TYR A 9 -17.00 28.69 26.27
C TYR A 9 -17.40 29.72 25.23
N GLY A 10 -16.72 30.85 25.31
CA GLY A 10 -16.86 31.98 24.43
C GLY A 10 -16.32 31.73 23.03
N SER A 11 -17.09 32.20 22.08
CA SER A 11 -16.80 32.35 20.66
C SER A 11 -15.73 33.43 20.47
N ALA A 12 -14.63 33.12 19.78
CA ALA A 12 -13.69 34.11 19.27
C ALA A 12 -13.83 34.16 17.74
N ASP A 13 -14.46 35.23 17.34
CA ASP A 13 -14.49 35.79 16.01
C ASP A 13 -13.07 36.25 15.60
N ASN A 14 -12.59 35.88 14.43
CA ASN A 14 -11.37 36.45 13.88
C ASN A 14 -11.54 36.78 12.40
N GLY A 15 -11.54 38.08 12.19
CA GLY A 15 -11.90 38.85 11.03
C GLY A 15 -11.11 38.57 9.78
N ILE A 16 -11.84 38.71 8.70
CA ILE A 16 -11.42 38.72 7.32
C ILE A 16 -10.79 40.08 7.00
N SER A 17 -9.55 40.10 6.55
CA SER A 17 -8.95 41.25 5.90
C SER A 17 -8.89 41.02 4.41
N SER A 18 -9.81 41.68 3.72
CA SER A 18 -9.79 41.91 2.28
C SER A 18 -8.67 42.89 1.91
N PHE A 19 -7.85 42.52 0.94
CA PHE A 19 -6.96 43.49 0.27
C PHE A 19 -7.38 43.63 -1.18
N SER A 20 -7.83 44.83 -1.52
CA SER A 20 -8.28 45.24 -2.85
C SER A 20 -7.11 45.59 -3.76
N ALA A 21 -7.39 45.41 -5.04
CA ALA A 21 -6.58 45.71 -6.20
C ALA A 21 -6.26 47.21 -6.35
N GLU A 22 -5.13 47.51 -6.97
CA GLU A 22 -4.98 48.69 -7.79
C GLU A 22 -4.14 48.46 -9.04
N ASP A 23 -4.68 48.95 -10.06
CA ASP A 23 -4.47 49.12 -11.48
C ASP A 23 -3.08 49.68 -11.85
N GLY A 24 -2.56 49.27 -13.01
CA GLY A 24 -1.35 49.84 -13.61
C GLY A 24 -1.16 49.43 -15.04
N HIS A 25 -1.95 50.04 -15.91
CA HIS A 25 -1.75 50.09 -17.37
C HIS A 25 -0.34 50.49 -17.79
N ARG A 26 0.27 49.83 -18.79
CA ARG A 26 0.86 50.50 -19.95
C ARG A 26 1.13 49.57 -21.12
N SER A 27 0.72 50.12 -22.24
CA SER A 27 0.69 49.60 -23.63
C SER A 27 2.02 49.43 -24.30
N ALA A 28 1.97 48.51 -25.30
CA ALA A 28 2.55 48.52 -26.66
C ALA A 28 4.06 48.54 -26.84
N ASP A 29 4.62 47.57 -27.55
CA ASP A 29 4.97 47.80 -28.95
C ASP A 29 5.22 46.50 -29.72
N THR A 30 4.98 46.56 -30.97
CA THR A 30 4.92 45.65 -32.08
C THR A 30 6.32 45.22 -32.54
N ALA A 31 6.49 43.91 -32.95
CA ALA A 31 7.16 43.53 -34.21
C ALA A 31 7.15 42.01 -34.43
N THR A 32 6.39 41.56 -35.34
CA THR A 32 6.67 40.84 -36.57
C THR A 32 7.77 39.77 -36.62
N GLY A 33 7.38 38.55 -36.93
CA GLY A 33 8.13 37.72 -37.87
C GLY A 33 8.52 36.32 -37.41
N GLY A 34 8.02 35.30 -38.10
CA GLY A 34 8.73 34.04 -38.22
C GLY A 34 7.96 32.78 -37.85
N SER A 35 7.09 32.36 -38.76
CA SER A 35 6.58 30.98 -38.89
C SER A 35 7.73 29.98 -39.00
N LEU A 36 7.69 28.91 -38.19
CA LEU A 36 8.10 27.57 -38.67
C LEU A 36 7.41 26.52 -37.79
N LEU A 37 6.46 25.86 -38.40
CA LEU A 37 5.86 24.60 -37.99
C LEU A 37 6.97 23.52 -37.97
N THR A 38 7.18 22.89 -36.84
CA THR A 38 7.60 21.50 -36.80
C THR A 38 6.78 20.79 -35.74
N SER A 39 5.81 20.04 -36.26
CA SER A 39 5.18 18.95 -35.57
C SER A 39 6.26 17.94 -35.15
N GLY A 40 6.52 17.81 -33.90
CA GLY A 40 7.34 16.75 -33.29
C GLY A 40 6.49 16.02 -32.30
N GLU A 41 5.94 14.90 -32.73
CA GLU A 41 5.32 13.88 -31.89
C GLU A 41 6.34 13.43 -30.85
N ALA A 42 6.12 13.78 -29.60
CA ALA A 42 6.84 13.24 -28.45
C ALA A 42 5.94 13.27 -27.21
N GLU A 43 4.77 12.66 -27.30
CA GLU A 43 3.89 12.40 -26.16
C GLU A 43 3.39 10.96 -26.21
N SER A 44 4.28 10.01 -25.92
CA SER A 44 3.85 8.61 -25.70
C SER A 44 4.74 7.80 -24.76
N ASP A 45 5.85 8.37 -24.26
CA ASP A 45 6.83 7.56 -23.51
C ASP A 45 6.85 7.83 -21.99
N ALA A 46 6.11 8.81 -21.49
CA ALA A 46 6.08 9.14 -20.06
C ALA A 46 5.04 8.29 -19.28
N SER A 47 4.03 7.74 -19.95
CA SER A 47 2.96 6.97 -19.29
C SER A 47 3.34 5.51 -19.02
N THR A 48 4.31 4.96 -19.74
CA THR A 48 4.68 3.55 -19.63
C THR A 48 5.76 3.31 -18.56
N ARG A 49 6.56 4.33 -18.24
CA ARG A 49 7.64 4.21 -17.24
C ARG A 49 7.20 4.35 -15.80
N THR A 50 6.03 4.91 -15.54
CA THR A 50 5.50 5.08 -14.18
C THR A 50 4.75 3.85 -13.66
N ALA A 51 4.25 2.98 -14.53
CA ALA A 51 3.50 1.79 -14.11
C ALA A 51 4.41 0.66 -13.58
N ASP A 52 5.63 0.53 -14.13
CA ASP A 52 6.55 -0.56 -13.75
C ASP A 52 7.30 -0.30 -12.43
N SER A 53 7.31 0.93 -11.93
CA SER A 53 7.92 1.31 -10.65
C SER A 53 6.90 1.47 -9.51
N ALA A 54 5.60 1.45 -9.80
CA ALA A 54 4.57 1.62 -8.81
C ALA A 54 4.44 0.37 -7.91
N LYS A 55 4.41 0.59 -6.59
CA LYS A 55 4.19 -0.46 -5.59
C LYS A 55 2.70 -0.51 -5.27
N ILE A 56 1.99 -1.45 -5.89
CA ILE A 56 0.53 -1.57 -5.77
C ILE A 56 0.18 -2.86 -5.06
N ILE A 57 -0.63 -2.76 -4.03
CA ILE A 57 -1.23 -3.89 -3.32
C ILE A 57 -2.59 -4.17 -3.95
N TYR A 58 -2.78 -5.40 -4.44
CA TYR A 58 -4.06 -5.85 -4.97
C TYR A 58 -4.78 -6.76 -3.98
N THR A 59 -6.04 -6.48 -3.76
CA THR A 59 -6.93 -7.31 -2.94
C THR A 59 -8.21 -7.58 -3.72
N ALA A 60 -8.68 -8.84 -3.71
CA ALA A 60 -9.95 -9.20 -4.29
C ALA A 60 -10.83 -9.96 -3.30
N ASN A 61 -12.13 -9.72 -3.40
CA ASN A 61 -13.16 -10.49 -2.70
C ASN A 61 -14.07 -11.10 -3.77
N LEU A 62 -14.25 -12.41 -3.71
CA LEU A 62 -15.07 -13.17 -4.65
C LEU A 62 -16.02 -14.08 -3.89
N THR A 63 -17.32 -13.98 -4.15
CA THR A 63 -18.30 -14.92 -3.63
C THR A 63 -18.87 -15.73 -4.79
N LEU A 64 -18.80 -17.04 -4.65
CA LEU A 64 -19.24 -18.02 -5.63
C LEU A 64 -20.35 -18.87 -5.04
N GLU A 65 -21.34 -19.17 -5.86
CA GLU A 65 -22.36 -20.17 -5.56
C GLU A 65 -22.21 -21.36 -6.52
N THR A 66 -22.31 -22.56 -5.98
CA THR A 66 -22.21 -23.77 -6.78
C THR A 66 -23.25 -24.82 -6.37
N ARG A 67 -23.61 -25.70 -7.32
CA ARG A 67 -24.45 -26.88 -7.05
C ARG A 67 -23.59 -28.13 -6.79
N ASP A 68 -22.33 -28.10 -7.20
CA ASP A 68 -21.38 -29.18 -7.01
C ASP A 68 -20.13 -28.60 -6.31
N TYR A 69 -20.18 -28.65 -5.00
CA TYR A 69 -19.16 -28.09 -4.12
C TYR A 69 -17.78 -28.74 -4.37
N ASP A 70 -17.73 -30.07 -4.48
CA ASP A 70 -16.45 -30.79 -4.58
C ASP A 70 -15.75 -30.50 -5.93
N THR A 71 -16.53 -30.42 -7.00
CA THR A 71 -16.00 -30.04 -8.32
C THR A 71 -15.53 -28.57 -8.35
N ALA A 72 -16.30 -27.66 -7.77
CA ALA A 72 -15.94 -26.25 -7.70
C ALA A 72 -14.67 -26.03 -6.85
N ARG A 73 -14.58 -26.74 -5.71
CA ARG A 73 -13.41 -26.69 -4.84
C ARG A 73 -12.15 -27.20 -5.54
N ALA A 74 -12.25 -28.35 -6.22
CA ALA A 74 -11.13 -28.92 -6.97
C ALA A 74 -10.67 -27.99 -8.11
N ALA A 75 -11.62 -27.32 -8.79
CA ALA A 75 -11.30 -26.35 -9.83
C ALA A 75 -10.57 -25.11 -9.27
N LEU A 76 -10.95 -24.61 -8.08
CA LEU A 76 -10.26 -23.52 -7.40
C LEU A 76 -8.83 -23.93 -6.99
N ASP A 77 -8.65 -25.12 -6.44
CA ASP A 77 -7.34 -25.63 -6.03
C ASP A 77 -6.42 -25.83 -7.25
N ALA A 78 -6.95 -26.31 -8.38
CA ALA A 78 -6.23 -26.40 -9.64
C ALA A 78 -5.83 -25.03 -10.18
N ALA A 79 -6.76 -24.07 -10.23
CA ALA A 79 -6.50 -22.70 -10.66
C ALA A 79 -5.43 -22.00 -9.78
N LEU A 80 -5.43 -22.28 -8.47
CA LEU A 80 -4.42 -21.76 -7.54
C LEU A 80 -3.03 -22.34 -7.83
N SER A 81 -2.97 -23.65 -8.09
CA SER A 81 -1.72 -24.33 -8.45
C SER A 81 -1.16 -23.83 -9.78
N ASP A 82 -2.02 -23.64 -10.79
CA ASP A 82 -1.64 -23.15 -12.12
C ASP A 82 -1.14 -21.69 -12.08
N ALA A 83 -1.56 -20.95 -11.06
CA ALA A 83 -1.14 -19.57 -10.83
C ALA A 83 0.11 -19.45 -9.93
N ASP A 84 0.75 -20.56 -9.55
CA ASP A 84 1.83 -20.61 -8.56
C ASP A 84 1.46 -19.93 -7.22
N GLY A 85 0.16 -19.93 -6.88
CA GLY A 85 -0.36 -19.37 -5.64
C GLY A 85 -0.35 -20.38 -4.50
N TYR A 86 -0.61 -19.89 -3.30
CA TYR A 86 -0.77 -20.76 -2.13
C TYR A 86 -1.95 -20.34 -1.26
N MET A 87 -2.45 -21.30 -0.51
CA MET A 87 -3.53 -21.08 0.46
C MET A 87 -2.94 -20.63 1.79
N GLU A 88 -3.31 -19.43 2.23
CA GLU A 88 -2.91 -18.88 3.53
C GLU A 88 -3.83 -19.40 4.64
N SER A 89 -5.16 -19.44 4.38
CA SER A 89 -6.13 -20.00 5.31
C SER A 89 -7.33 -20.60 4.60
N SER A 90 -7.96 -21.59 5.25
CA SER A 90 -9.21 -22.20 4.83
C SER A 90 -10.09 -22.47 6.03
N SER A 91 -11.33 -22.02 5.98
CA SER A 91 -12.35 -22.27 7.01
C SER A 91 -13.57 -22.84 6.35
N GLU A 92 -13.94 -24.07 6.67
CA GLU A 92 -15.10 -24.76 6.11
C GLU A 92 -16.20 -24.91 7.17
N TYR A 93 -17.43 -24.66 6.76
CA TYR A 93 -18.62 -24.76 7.58
C TYR A 93 -19.66 -25.63 6.88
N THR A 94 -20.32 -26.46 7.65
CA THR A 94 -21.51 -27.19 7.20
C THR A 94 -22.71 -26.65 7.98
N ASN A 95 -23.67 -26.11 7.25
CA ASN A 95 -24.90 -25.56 7.83
C ASN A 95 -25.87 -26.68 8.27
N THR A 96 -26.85 -26.33 9.08
CA THR A 96 -27.87 -27.26 9.58
C THR A 96 -28.77 -27.86 8.48
N ASP A 97 -28.83 -27.21 7.32
CA ASP A 97 -29.56 -27.67 6.12
C ASP A 97 -28.65 -28.52 5.19
N SER A 98 -27.49 -28.94 5.68
CA SER A 98 -26.46 -29.71 4.95
C SER A 98 -25.80 -28.96 3.78
N THR A 99 -25.96 -27.65 3.67
CA THR A 99 -25.18 -26.84 2.73
C THR A 99 -23.77 -26.64 3.28
N ARG A 100 -22.77 -26.75 2.41
CA ARG A 100 -21.36 -26.54 2.75
C ARG A 100 -20.93 -25.15 2.25
N SER A 101 -20.19 -24.46 3.08
CA SER A 101 -19.59 -23.16 2.74
C SER A 101 -18.11 -23.16 3.16
N VAL A 102 -17.27 -22.60 2.31
CA VAL A 102 -15.86 -22.41 2.63
C VAL A 102 -15.43 -20.99 2.39
N SER A 103 -14.64 -20.46 3.33
CA SER A 103 -13.93 -19.19 3.19
C SER A 103 -12.45 -19.47 3.04
N LEU A 104 -11.88 -18.99 1.95
CA LEU A 104 -10.49 -19.18 1.56
C LEU A 104 -9.78 -17.83 1.54
N THR A 105 -8.58 -17.78 2.12
CA THR A 105 -7.64 -16.69 1.88
C THR A 105 -6.48 -17.24 1.06
N LEU A 106 -6.31 -16.70 -0.13
CA LEU A 106 -5.34 -17.16 -1.10
C LEU A 106 -4.33 -16.07 -1.40
N ARG A 107 -3.08 -16.47 -1.59
CA ARG A 107 -2.00 -15.58 -2.00
C ARG A 107 -1.56 -15.98 -3.41
N VAL A 108 -1.63 -15.04 -4.33
CA VAL A 108 -1.36 -15.26 -5.74
C VAL A 108 -0.32 -14.26 -6.22
N PRO A 109 0.74 -14.67 -6.91
CA PRO A 109 1.71 -13.76 -7.50
C PRO A 109 1.02 -12.69 -8.36
N GLN A 110 1.54 -11.47 -8.34
CA GLN A 110 0.95 -10.33 -9.04
C GLN A 110 0.78 -10.59 -10.54
N ASP A 111 1.74 -11.27 -11.15
CA ASP A 111 1.73 -11.58 -12.59
C ASP A 111 0.59 -12.53 -12.97
N SER A 112 0.25 -13.47 -12.09
CA SER A 112 -0.80 -14.47 -12.28
C SER A 112 -2.18 -14.05 -11.75
N TYR A 113 -2.27 -12.88 -11.08
CA TYR A 113 -3.50 -12.44 -10.39
C TYR A 113 -4.72 -12.36 -11.31
N LYS A 114 -4.57 -11.76 -12.50
CA LYS A 114 -5.69 -11.58 -13.43
C LYS A 114 -6.16 -12.91 -14.04
N SER A 115 -5.22 -13.78 -14.41
CA SER A 115 -5.53 -15.12 -14.94
C SER A 115 -6.18 -16.00 -13.89
N PHE A 116 -5.69 -15.95 -12.65
CA PHE A 116 -6.29 -16.63 -11.51
C PHE A 116 -7.74 -16.20 -11.28
N LEU A 117 -8.02 -14.89 -11.20
CA LEU A 117 -9.39 -14.40 -11.00
C LEU A 117 -10.35 -14.84 -12.11
N ALA A 118 -9.88 -14.85 -13.36
CA ALA A 118 -10.68 -15.32 -14.48
C ALA A 118 -10.98 -16.83 -14.40
N ALA A 119 -10.01 -17.63 -13.96
CA ALA A 119 -10.17 -19.08 -13.75
C ALA A 119 -11.09 -19.36 -12.54
N ALA A 120 -10.88 -18.67 -11.43
CA ALA A 120 -11.70 -18.79 -10.21
C ALA A 120 -13.17 -18.45 -10.48
N ALA A 121 -13.45 -17.45 -11.30
CA ALA A 121 -14.81 -17.08 -11.69
C ALA A 121 -15.54 -18.17 -12.52
N GLN A 122 -14.81 -19.13 -13.10
CA GLN A 122 -15.39 -20.25 -13.83
C GLN A 122 -15.74 -21.44 -12.94
N SER A 123 -15.28 -21.45 -11.68
CA SER A 123 -15.54 -22.54 -10.74
C SER A 123 -16.96 -22.53 -10.15
N GLY A 124 -17.72 -21.48 -10.39
CA GLY A 124 -19.10 -21.35 -9.91
C GLY A 124 -19.81 -20.12 -10.48
N SER A 125 -21.01 -19.85 -9.98
CA SER A 125 -21.73 -18.62 -10.30
C SER A 125 -21.24 -17.47 -9.42
N VAL A 126 -20.65 -16.44 -10.01
CA VAL A 126 -20.19 -15.26 -9.28
C VAL A 126 -21.39 -14.44 -8.81
N THR A 127 -21.60 -14.36 -7.50
CA THR A 127 -22.67 -13.54 -6.88
C THR A 127 -22.14 -12.20 -6.39
N TYR A 128 -20.86 -12.13 -6.04
CA TYR A 128 -20.20 -10.89 -5.65
C TYR A 128 -18.74 -10.90 -6.08
N GLN A 129 -18.26 -9.77 -6.60
CA GLN A 129 -16.86 -9.55 -6.91
C GLN A 129 -16.49 -8.10 -6.62
N ASN A 130 -15.43 -7.91 -5.84
CA ASN A 130 -14.81 -6.61 -5.58
C ASN A 130 -13.31 -6.74 -5.73
N GLN A 131 -12.69 -5.76 -6.38
CA GLN A 131 -11.24 -5.67 -6.54
C GLN A 131 -10.80 -4.28 -6.10
N GLN A 132 -9.74 -4.24 -5.30
CA GLN A 132 -9.14 -3.01 -4.81
C GLN A 132 -7.65 -2.99 -5.15
N ALA A 133 -7.16 -1.84 -5.57
CA ALA A 133 -5.75 -1.56 -5.79
C ALA A 133 -5.35 -0.37 -4.91
N GLU A 134 -4.36 -0.55 -4.06
CA GLU A 134 -3.82 0.51 -3.20
C GLU A 134 -2.39 0.81 -3.63
N ASP A 135 -2.14 2.06 -4.05
CA ASP A 135 -0.80 2.55 -4.34
C ASP A 135 -0.07 2.88 -3.03
N VAL A 136 0.94 2.09 -2.71
CA VAL A 136 1.78 2.24 -1.53
C VAL A 136 3.19 2.72 -1.86
N THR A 137 3.44 3.17 -3.09
CA THR A 137 4.77 3.56 -3.58
C THR A 137 5.46 4.55 -2.65
N THR A 138 4.77 5.60 -2.24
CA THR A 138 5.34 6.61 -1.33
C THR A 138 5.70 5.99 0.02
N ARG A 139 4.80 5.19 0.61
CA ARG A 139 5.04 4.54 1.91
C ARG A 139 6.18 3.53 1.84
N TYR A 140 6.29 2.80 0.73
CA TYR A 140 7.38 1.87 0.48
C TYR A 140 8.72 2.60 0.43
N MET A 141 8.81 3.68 -0.35
CA MET A 141 10.02 4.50 -0.49
C MET A 141 10.41 5.19 0.82
N ASP A 142 9.45 5.69 1.58
CA ASP A 142 9.68 6.31 2.89
C ASP A 142 10.26 5.30 3.89
N THR A 143 9.72 4.05 3.90
CA THR A 143 10.23 2.96 4.74
C THR A 143 11.66 2.60 4.35
N GLU A 144 11.95 2.47 3.06
CA GLU A 144 13.29 2.19 2.52
C GLU A 144 14.30 3.29 2.92
N ALA A 145 13.92 4.56 2.73
CA ALA A 145 14.76 5.70 3.10
C ALA A 145 15.03 5.74 4.61
N ARG A 146 14.03 5.41 5.44
CA ARG A 146 14.18 5.34 6.89
C ARG A 146 15.13 4.23 7.30
N LEU A 147 15.01 3.04 6.72
CA LEU A 147 15.93 1.92 6.94
C LEU A 147 17.37 2.28 6.56
N ALA A 148 17.57 2.90 5.40
CA ALA A 148 18.88 3.34 4.95
C ALA A 148 19.51 4.34 5.94
N SER A 149 18.73 5.31 6.41
CA SER A 149 19.17 6.31 7.40
C SER A 149 19.57 5.65 8.74
N LEU A 150 18.75 4.75 9.26
CA LEU A 150 19.04 4.04 10.52
C LEU A 150 20.24 3.12 10.40
N THR A 151 20.42 2.47 9.25
CA THR A 151 21.60 1.63 8.98
C THR A 151 22.89 2.46 8.94
N ALA A 152 22.85 3.64 8.33
CA ALA A 152 23.96 4.58 8.34
C ALA A 152 24.28 5.09 9.76
N GLN A 153 23.24 5.38 10.56
CA GLN A 153 23.39 5.78 11.97
C GLN A 153 24.03 4.67 12.78
N ARG A 154 23.60 3.41 12.63
CA ARG A 154 24.20 2.24 13.28
C ARG A 154 25.70 2.13 12.96
N THR A 155 26.05 2.23 11.67
CA THR A 155 27.44 2.17 11.25
C THR A 155 28.28 3.26 11.92
N ARG A 156 27.76 4.50 11.98
CA ARG A 156 28.46 5.62 12.62
C ARG A 156 28.63 5.41 14.14
N LEU A 157 27.63 4.86 14.83
CA LEU A 157 27.74 4.52 16.24
C LEU A 157 28.78 3.43 16.48
N GLN A 158 28.90 2.43 15.60
CA GLN A 158 29.92 1.39 15.67
C GLN A 158 31.34 1.97 15.47
N GLU A 159 31.50 2.95 14.58
CA GLU A 159 32.78 3.66 14.41
C GLU A 159 33.14 4.47 15.66
N LEU A 160 32.16 5.13 16.31
CA LEU A 160 32.36 5.84 17.56
C LEU A 160 32.67 4.88 18.71
N GLN A 161 32.04 3.72 18.75
CA GLN A 161 32.32 2.68 19.76
C GLN A 161 33.78 2.22 19.70
N ALA A 162 34.34 2.08 18.49
CA ALA A 162 35.74 1.71 18.30
C ALA A 162 36.74 2.81 18.72
N GLN A 163 36.29 4.06 18.89
CA GLN A 163 37.08 5.22 19.27
C GLN A 163 36.84 5.68 20.71
N ALA A 164 35.92 5.02 21.42
CA ALA A 164 35.58 5.42 22.79
C ALA A 164 36.70 5.08 23.78
N ASP A 165 37.12 6.08 24.55
CA ASP A 165 38.24 5.97 25.51
C ASP A 165 37.72 5.64 26.94
N THR A 166 36.47 5.93 27.27
CA THR A 166 35.92 5.72 28.61
C THR A 166 34.80 4.67 28.62
N LEU A 167 34.66 3.99 29.77
CA LEU A 167 33.57 3.05 29.98
C LEU A 167 32.20 3.72 29.94
N ALA A 168 32.11 4.99 30.37
CA ALA A 168 30.86 5.75 30.29
C ALA A 168 30.43 5.99 28.87
N ASP A 169 31.35 6.42 28.00
CA ASP A 169 31.06 6.62 26.57
C ASP A 169 30.63 5.31 25.88
N LEU A 170 31.31 4.20 26.21
CA LEU A 170 30.96 2.89 25.68
C LEU A 170 29.53 2.47 26.05
N LEU A 171 29.13 2.67 27.31
CA LEU A 171 27.78 2.31 27.77
C LEU A 171 26.69 3.19 27.11
N GLU A 172 26.96 4.48 26.89
CA GLU A 172 26.04 5.39 26.20
C GLU A 172 25.87 5.01 24.72
N ILE A 173 26.99 4.70 24.06
CA ILE A 173 26.97 4.26 22.64
C ILE A 173 26.25 2.91 22.53
N GLU A 174 26.46 1.98 23.45
CA GLU A 174 25.81 0.67 23.44
C GLU A 174 24.30 0.78 23.66
N SER A 175 23.85 1.67 24.53
CA SER A 175 22.44 2.00 24.68
C SER A 175 21.86 2.54 23.37
N SER A 176 22.56 3.49 22.72
CA SER A 176 22.13 4.06 21.45
C SER A 176 22.12 3.05 20.31
N LEU A 177 23.07 2.11 20.27
CA LEU A 177 23.10 1.01 19.31
C LEU A 177 21.92 0.08 19.48
N SER A 178 21.57 -0.24 20.72
CA SER A 178 20.39 -1.07 21.04
C SER A 178 19.10 -0.42 20.57
N ASP A 179 18.93 0.88 20.78
CA ASP A 179 17.76 1.64 20.34
C ASP A 179 17.66 1.70 18.82
N VAL A 180 18.78 1.95 18.14
CA VAL A 180 18.82 1.98 16.66
C VAL A 180 18.56 0.59 16.09
N GLN A 181 19.11 -0.46 16.70
CA GLN A 181 18.87 -1.83 16.24
C GLN A 181 17.39 -2.22 16.37
N TYR A 182 16.74 -1.89 17.47
CA TYR A 182 15.30 -2.11 17.64
C TYR A 182 14.47 -1.37 16.56
N GLN A 183 14.85 -0.12 16.24
CA GLN A 183 14.18 0.63 15.19
C GLN A 183 14.39 -0.01 13.81
N ILE A 184 15.60 -0.48 13.51
CA ILE A 184 15.90 -1.18 12.24
C ILE A 184 15.02 -2.42 12.11
N GLU A 185 14.92 -3.25 13.14
CA GLU A 185 14.10 -4.47 13.13
C GLU A 185 12.61 -4.17 12.91
N SER A 186 12.10 -3.11 13.55
CA SER A 186 10.73 -2.67 13.37
C SER A 186 10.45 -2.21 11.94
N TRP A 187 11.31 -1.37 11.36
CA TRP A 187 11.16 -0.88 10.00
C TRP A 187 11.42 -1.96 8.96
N GLN A 188 12.34 -2.91 9.24
CA GLN A 188 12.56 -4.08 8.39
C GLN A 188 11.31 -4.95 8.29
N SER A 189 10.67 -5.23 9.43
CA SER A 189 9.41 -5.99 9.46
C SER A 189 8.31 -5.30 8.62
N GLN A 190 8.24 -3.97 8.68
CA GLN A 190 7.30 -3.20 7.87
C GLN A 190 7.65 -3.26 6.38
N MET A 191 8.93 -3.18 6.03
CA MET A 191 9.40 -3.30 4.65
C MET A 191 9.10 -4.68 4.07
N ASP A 192 9.34 -5.73 4.84
CA ASP A 192 9.04 -7.11 4.46
C ASP A 192 7.53 -7.31 4.25
N TRP A 193 6.70 -6.70 5.10
CA TRP A 193 5.25 -6.71 4.93
C TRP A 193 4.84 -6.05 3.61
N TYR A 194 5.33 -4.83 3.31
CA TYR A 194 5.03 -4.18 2.03
C TYR A 194 5.52 -5.00 0.84
N SER A 195 6.72 -5.55 0.91
CA SER A 195 7.31 -6.37 -0.15
C SER A 195 6.47 -7.61 -0.45
N ASN A 196 5.98 -8.29 0.60
CA ASN A 196 5.09 -9.43 0.48
C ASN A 196 3.73 -9.06 -0.12
N GLN A 197 3.15 -7.92 0.31
CA GLN A 197 1.85 -7.48 -0.19
C GLN A 197 1.89 -7.01 -1.64
N VAL A 198 3.00 -6.41 -2.06
CA VAL A 198 3.21 -5.98 -3.46
C VAL A 198 3.49 -7.18 -4.36
N SER A 199 4.27 -8.15 -3.88
CA SER A 199 4.64 -9.34 -4.68
C SER A 199 3.49 -10.33 -4.84
N CYS A 200 2.63 -10.47 -3.83
CA CYS A 200 1.52 -11.42 -3.80
C CYS A 200 0.21 -10.72 -3.49
N CYS A 201 -0.73 -10.85 -4.40
CA CYS A 201 -2.10 -10.36 -4.22
C CYS A 201 -2.86 -11.23 -3.23
N THR A 202 -3.73 -10.64 -2.43
CA THR A 202 -4.60 -11.37 -1.51
C THR A 202 -5.99 -11.54 -2.14
N VAL A 203 -6.45 -12.78 -2.23
CA VAL A 203 -7.78 -13.10 -2.76
C VAL A 203 -8.60 -13.84 -1.71
N TYR A 204 -9.70 -13.23 -1.32
CA TYR A 204 -10.68 -13.83 -0.42
C TYR A 204 -11.78 -14.45 -1.27
N ILE A 205 -11.97 -15.76 -1.15
CA ILE A 205 -13.03 -16.49 -1.85
C ILE A 205 -13.98 -17.10 -0.84
N THR A 206 -15.26 -16.83 -1.00
CA THR A 206 -16.33 -17.55 -0.30
C THR A 206 -17.07 -18.41 -1.32
N LEU A 207 -17.10 -19.72 -1.11
CA LEU A 207 -17.83 -20.68 -1.92
C LEU A 207 -19.00 -21.25 -1.10
N ASN A 208 -20.21 -21.11 -1.64
CA ASN A 208 -21.46 -21.56 -1.02
C ASN A 208 -22.17 -22.62 -1.88
#